data_743ac6b81167dcd7dde906b86dbd0856
#
_entry.id   743ac6b81167dcd7dde906b86dbd0856
#
_cell.length_a   1.000
_cell.length_b   1.000
_cell.length_c   1.000
_cell.angle_alpha   90.00
_cell.angle_beta   90.00
_cell.angle_gamma   90.00
#
_symmetry.space_group_name_H-M   'P 1'
#
loop_
_entity.id
_entity.type
_entity.pdbx_description
1 polymer ?
#
loop_
_entity_poly.entity_id
_entity_poly.type
_entity_poly.pdbx_seq_one_letter_code
_entity_poly.pdbx_strand_id
1 'polypeptide(L)'
;MRASAWPVVAIAAALASPARGQPAPLTLQQAQAEARAHAPERALADAAVAAARERAAVAGRWLTHDPVATGRYQRPAPGTDLDDHAWSVGLEWTLELSGAWRARGEAARAAATAADDERAAALVALDGEIARAVAELAAAQRRIARTARMTELRELAARAAERTRATGGGTQLDVDAATLDLRAAQIEGADLRAELDAARLRLARLLGRPDAAGLEVAGDVDRSPAPPPAVIDPLVDRDPRVQAAAAQLDAARRVAEAERRAVVPGVTVGVELERARHDVPTGTFAAAPGLTGAWSEWELGVQLSVPLPLVERNRAARVAAAAEVRSLQAQLAALRMDVRAEIATAHARLSAAISAMDAAADIPPILDREVQLLDKALRAGGIEFAAWAQQAHRLVEVGRSYDDAVLALQRARAAWARLAPR
;
A
#
# COMPACT_ATOMS: atom_id res chain seq x y z
N MET A 1 -61.40 -28.74 26.99
CA MET A 1 -60.53 -28.13 28.01
C MET A 1 -59.40 -29.08 28.33
N ARG A 2 -58.23 -28.84 27.76
CA ARG A 2 -56.96 -29.45 28.22
C ARG A 2 -55.86 -28.42 27.98
N ALA A 3 -55.37 -27.84 29.06
CA ALA A 3 -54.27 -26.89 29.09
C ALA A 3 -52.95 -27.65 28.95
N SER A 4 -52.15 -27.34 27.97
CA SER A 4 -50.76 -27.82 27.81
C SER A 4 -49.80 -26.81 28.35
N ALA A 5 -49.18 -27.14 29.47
CA ALA A 5 -48.08 -26.38 30.08
C ALA A 5 -46.79 -26.60 29.31
N TRP A 6 -46.12 -25.53 28.87
CA TRP A 6 -44.79 -25.54 28.30
C TRP A 6 -43.75 -25.35 29.44
N PRO A 7 -42.69 -26.12 29.49
CA PRO A 7 -41.61 -25.90 30.43
C PRO A 7 -40.69 -24.80 29.90
N VAL A 8 -40.54 -23.73 30.67
CA VAL A 8 -39.52 -22.70 30.52
C VAL A 8 -38.19 -23.28 30.93
N VAL A 9 -37.32 -23.63 29.95
CA VAL A 9 -35.92 -24.00 30.20
C VAL A 9 -35.12 -22.69 30.32
N ALA A 10 -34.76 -22.33 31.52
CA ALA A 10 -33.82 -21.23 31.79
C ALA A 10 -32.40 -21.71 31.47
N ILE A 11 -31.86 -21.27 30.31
CA ILE A 11 -30.44 -21.41 29.97
C ILE A 11 -29.68 -20.31 30.73
N ALA A 12 -29.11 -20.65 31.86
CA ALA A 12 -28.09 -19.85 32.52
C ALA A 12 -26.79 -19.98 31.72
N ALA A 13 -26.59 -19.08 30.75
CA ALA A 13 -25.28 -18.90 30.10
C ALA A 13 -24.32 -18.28 31.12
N ALA A 14 -23.49 -19.11 31.72
CA ALA A 14 -22.36 -18.69 32.51
C ALA A 14 -21.40 -17.92 31.58
N LEU A 15 -21.40 -16.59 31.68
CA LEU A 15 -20.38 -15.71 31.13
C LEU A 15 -19.06 -15.95 31.88
N ALA A 16 -18.36 -17.01 31.54
CA ALA A 16 -16.95 -17.15 31.85
C ALA A 16 -16.21 -16.09 31.00
N SER A 17 -16.03 -14.88 31.52
CA SER A 17 -15.07 -13.94 30.98
C SER A 17 -13.70 -14.63 31.03
N PRO A 18 -13.03 -14.86 29.91
CA PRO A 18 -11.65 -15.32 29.95
C PRO A 18 -10.86 -14.25 30.71
N ALA A 19 -10.20 -14.65 31.79
CA ALA A 19 -9.19 -13.82 32.44
C ALA A 19 -8.26 -13.34 31.31
N ARG A 20 -8.25 -12.02 31.02
CA ARG A 20 -7.31 -11.42 30.11
C ARG A 20 -5.92 -11.54 30.74
N GLY A 21 -5.29 -12.70 30.53
CA GLY A 21 -3.84 -12.81 30.67
C GLY A 21 -3.23 -11.73 29.80
N GLN A 22 -2.22 -11.04 30.29
CA GLN A 22 -1.49 -10.07 29.47
C GLN A 22 -1.11 -10.76 28.16
N PRO A 23 -1.48 -10.23 27.00
CA PRO A 23 -1.14 -10.85 25.72
C PRO A 23 0.39 -10.97 25.65
N ALA A 24 0.88 -12.14 25.26
CA ALA A 24 2.31 -12.34 25.08
C ALA A 24 2.86 -11.27 24.10
N PRO A 25 4.05 -10.72 24.37
CA PRO A 25 4.64 -9.71 23.52
C PRO A 25 4.76 -10.21 22.08
N LEU A 26 4.33 -9.39 21.12
CA LEU A 26 4.26 -9.73 19.70
C LEU A 26 5.67 -9.82 19.10
N THR A 27 6.00 -10.92 18.44
CA THR A 27 7.25 -11.03 17.69
C THR A 27 7.13 -10.36 16.32
N LEU A 28 8.27 -10.00 15.70
CA LEU A 28 8.28 -9.43 14.34
C LEU A 28 7.58 -10.35 13.32
N GLN A 29 7.84 -11.66 13.38
CA GLN A 29 7.22 -12.62 12.47
C GLN A 29 5.70 -12.68 12.63
N GLN A 30 5.21 -12.65 13.86
CA GLN A 30 3.77 -12.61 14.15
C GLN A 30 3.14 -11.31 13.65
N ALA A 31 3.81 -10.16 13.85
CA ALA A 31 3.35 -8.87 13.36
C ALA A 31 3.24 -8.85 11.83
N GLN A 32 4.26 -9.35 11.13
CA GLN A 32 4.23 -9.46 9.66
C GLN A 32 3.12 -10.40 9.17
N ALA A 33 2.94 -11.56 9.81
CA ALA A 33 1.89 -12.51 9.45
C ALA A 33 0.49 -11.91 9.63
N GLU A 34 0.25 -11.20 10.73
CA GLU A 34 -1.01 -10.53 11.01
C GLU A 34 -1.30 -9.40 10.02
N ALA A 35 -0.31 -8.54 9.73
CA ALA A 35 -0.46 -7.46 8.77
C ALA A 35 -0.74 -8.00 7.36
N ARG A 36 -0.04 -9.07 6.94
CA ARG A 36 -0.32 -9.76 5.68
C ARG A 36 -1.73 -10.34 5.61
N ALA A 37 -2.40 -10.55 6.76
CA ALA A 37 -3.79 -11.00 6.80
C ALA A 37 -4.79 -9.84 6.80
N HIS A 38 -4.50 -8.75 7.48
CA HIS A 38 -5.49 -7.73 7.85
C HIS A 38 -5.12 -6.28 7.47
N ALA A 39 -3.89 -5.99 7.02
CA ALA A 39 -3.49 -4.63 6.70
C ALA A 39 -4.33 -4.04 5.55
N PRO A 40 -4.76 -2.78 5.67
CA PRO A 40 -5.52 -2.10 4.62
C PRO A 40 -4.70 -1.94 3.32
N GLU A 41 -3.38 -1.79 3.41
CA GLU A 41 -2.47 -1.72 2.27
C GLU A 41 -2.51 -2.99 1.41
N ARG A 42 -2.63 -4.17 2.05
CA ARG A 42 -2.84 -5.43 1.33
C ARG A 42 -4.18 -5.44 0.59
N ALA A 43 -5.26 -5.04 1.25
CA ALA A 43 -6.58 -5.03 0.64
C ALA A 43 -6.63 -4.11 -0.60
N LEU A 44 -5.94 -2.96 -0.55
CA LEU A 44 -5.79 -2.06 -1.69
C LEU A 44 -5.02 -2.72 -2.84
N ALA A 45 -3.91 -3.38 -2.54
CA ALA A 45 -3.11 -4.07 -3.55
C ALA A 45 -3.88 -5.25 -4.18
N ASP A 46 -4.60 -6.05 -3.38
CA ASP A 46 -5.44 -7.16 -3.86
C ASP A 46 -6.59 -6.63 -4.76
N ALA A 47 -7.22 -5.50 -4.41
CA ALA A 47 -8.24 -4.87 -5.23
C ALA A 47 -7.70 -4.34 -6.57
N ALA A 48 -6.48 -3.79 -6.60
CA ALA A 48 -5.82 -3.35 -7.83
C ALA A 48 -5.57 -4.53 -8.79
N VAL A 49 -5.09 -5.66 -8.27
CA VAL A 49 -4.90 -6.90 -9.03
C VAL A 49 -6.23 -7.41 -9.58
N ALA A 50 -7.29 -7.47 -8.75
CA ALA A 50 -8.62 -7.91 -9.18
C ALA A 50 -9.13 -7.03 -10.34
N ALA A 51 -9.06 -5.71 -10.19
CA ALA A 51 -9.47 -4.78 -11.23
C ALA A 51 -8.66 -4.93 -12.55
N ALA A 52 -7.35 -5.19 -12.46
CA ALA A 52 -6.52 -5.43 -13.63
C ALA A 52 -6.90 -6.75 -14.35
N ARG A 53 -7.17 -7.80 -13.60
CA ARG A 53 -7.62 -9.10 -14.13
C ARG A 53 -8.99 -9.02 -14.78
N GLU A 54 -9.94 -8.30 -14.18
CA GLU A 54 -11.25 -8.06 -14.77
C GLU A 54 -11.14 -7.29 -16.10
N ARG A 55 -10.31 -6.26 -16.16
CA ARG A 55 -10.02 -5.56 -17.44
C ARG A 55 -9.41 -6.49 -18.47
N ALA A 56 -8.49 -7.36 -18.08
CA ALA A 56 -7.87 -8.33 -18.97
C ALA A 56 -8.88 -9.36 -19.52
N ALA A 57 -9.89 -9.75 -18.73
CA ALA A 57 -10.93 -10.69 -19.15
C ALA A 57 -11.82 -10.15 -20.28
N VAL A 58 -11.99 -8.83 -20.38
CA VAL A 58 -12.85 -8.20 -21.39
C VAL A 58 -12.08 -7.59 -22.56
N ALA A 59 -10.80 -7.23 -22.39
CA ALA A 59 -10.02 -6.47 -23.37
C ALA A 59 -9.73 -7.20 -24.68
N GLY A 60 -9.74 -8.54 -24.67
CA GLY A 60 -9.42 -9.38 -25.84
C GLY A 60 -10.63 -9.82 -26.66
N ARG A 61 -11.77 -9.16 -26.53
CA ARG A 61 -12.97 -9.51 -27.32
C ARG A 61 -12.83 -9.02 -28.75
N TRP A 62 -13.12 -9.90 -29.73
CA TRP A 62 -13.05 -9.57 -31.15
C TRP A 62 -14.22 -8.66 -31.61
N LEU A 63 -15.36 -8.72 -30.93
CA LEU A 63 -16.47 -7.80 -31.07
C LEU A 63 -16.26 -6.65 -30.08
N THR A 64 -15.67 -5.56 -30.57
CA THR A 64 -15.33 -4.38 -29.74
C THR A 64 -16.46 -3.37 -29.64
N HIS A 65 -17.43 -3.47 -30.54
CA HIS A 65 -18.59 -2.60 -30.60
C HIS A 65 -19.86 -3.43 -30.66
N ASP A 66 -20.87 -3.00 -29.92
CA ASP A 66 -22.18 -3.58 -30.03
C ASP A 66 -22.79 -3.33 -31.41
N PRO A 67 -23.64 -4.25 -31.92
CA PRO A 67 -24.36 -4.01 -33.14
C PRO A 67 -25.28 -2.79 -33.00
N VAL A 68 -25.29 -1.95 -34.01
CA VAL A 68 -26.14 -0.76 -34.05
C VAL A 68 -27.40 -1.08 -34.88
N ALA A 69 -28.55 -0.99 -34.25
CA ALA A 69 -29.85 -1.04 -34.97
C ALA A 69 -30.13 0.34 -35.52
N THR A 70 -30.39 0.41 -36.82
CA THR A 70 -30.77 1.66 -37.52
C THR A 70 -32.21 1.56 -37.99
N GLY A 71 -32.94 2.65 -37.92
CA GLY A 71 -34.26 2.75 -38.49
C GLY A 71 -34.39 4.08 -39.22
N ARG A 72 -34.94 4.04 -40.44
CA ARG A 72 -35.17 5.22 -41.24
C ARG A 72 -36.63 5.22 -41.76
N TYR A 73 -37.23 6.37 -41.74
CA TYR A 73 -38.49 6.62 -42.39
C TYR A 73 -38.35 7.83 -43.32
N GLN A 74 -38.76 7.66 -44.57
CA GLN A 74 -38.73 8.70 -45.56
C GLN A 74 -40.12 8.95 -46.12
N ARG A 75 -40.46 10.21 -46.26
CA ARG A 75 -41.69 10.69 -46.87
C ARG A 75 -41.39 11.83 -47.82
N PRO A 76 -42.05 11.92 -48.99
CA PRO A 76 -41.91 13.06 -49.89
C PRO A 76 -42.16 14.41 -49.19
N ALA A 77 -41.58 15.45 -49.76
CA ALA A 77 -41.80 16.81 -49.24
C ALA A 77 -43.26 17.22 -49.43
N PRO A 78 -43.84 18.04 -48.51
CA PRO A 78 -45.18 18.53 -48.63
C PRO A 78 -45.37 19.31 -49.98
N GLY A 79 -46.41 18.98 -50.75
CA GLY A 79 -46.72 19.63 -52.02
C GLY A 79 -46.41 18.77 -53.25
N THR A 80 -45.95 17.54 -53.08
CA THR A 80 -45.91 16.54 -54.16
C THR A 80 -47.19 15.70 -54.12
N ASP A 81 -47.83 15.47 -55.22
CA ASP A 81 -49.05 14.64 -55.36
C ASP A 81 -48.77 13.14 -55.25
N LEU A 82 -47.58 12.77 -54.73
CA LEU A 82 -47.10 11.40 -54.60
C LEU A 82 -47.18 10.98 -53.13
N ASP A 83 -47.84 9.86 -52.81
CA ASP A 83 -47.84 9.24 -51.50
C ASP A 83 -46.72 8.17 -51.35
N ASP A 84 -45.54 8.50 -51.88
CA ASP A 84 -44.37 7.67 -51.77
C ASP A 84 -43.83 7.69 -50.35
N HIS A 85 -43.70 6.54 -49.75
CA HIS A 85 -43.06 6.43 -48.44
C HIS A 85 -42.21 5.17 -48.36
N ALA A 86 -41.09 5.27 -47.65
CA ALA A 86 -40.21 4.15 -47.42
C ALA A 86 -39.86 4.09 -45.93
N TRP A 87 -39.70 2.91 -45.45
CA TRP A 87 -39.10 2.67 -44.13
C TRP A 87 -38.06 1.56 -44.27
N SER A 88 -36.99 1.70 -43.51
CA SER A 88 -35.94 0.67 -43.42
C SER A 88 -35.59 0.37 -42.00
N VAL A 89 -35.19 -0.85 -41.76
CA VAL A 89 -34.60 -1.33 -40.50
C VAL A 89 -33.30 -2.04 -40.86
N GLY A 90 -32.22 -1.62 -40.22
CA GLY A 90 -30.91 -2.15 -40.45
C GLY A 90 -30.22 -2.62 -39.16
N LEU A 91 -29.24 -3.47 -39.33
CA LEU A 91 -28.32 -3.89 -38.26
C LEU A 91 -26.91 -3.81 -38.79
N GLU A 92 -26.04 -3.04 -38.09
CA GLU A 92 -24.68 -2.79 -38.50
C GLU A 92 -23.71 -3.35 -37.47
N TRP A 93 -22.64 -4.01 -37.92
CA TRP A 93 -21.51 -4.48 -37.10
C TRP A 93 -20.18 -3.96 -37.61
N THR A 94 -19.38 -3.43 -36.70
CA THR A 94 -17.99 -3.08 -37.00
C THR A 94 -17.08 -4.25 -36.59
N LEU A 95 -16.42 -4.86 -37.60
CA LEU A 95 -15.50 -5.96 -37.44
C LEU A 95 -14.06 -5.46 -37.48
N GLU A 96 -13.27 -5.78 -36.49
CA GLU A 96 -11.87 -5.39 -36.41
C GLU A 96 -10.99 -6.48 -37.05
N LEU A 97 -10.48 -6.23 -38.26
CA LEU A 97 -9.70 -7.20 -39.04
C LEU A 97 -8.19 -7.10 -38.76
N SER A 98 -7.74 -6.01 -38.12
CA SER A 98 -6.30 -5.73 -37.89
C SER A 98 -5.63 -6.65 -36.87
N GLY A 99 -6.40 -7.44 -36.12
CA GLY A 99 -5.90 -8.19 -34.97
C GLY A 99 -5.51 -7.32 -33.78
N ALA A 100 -5.82 -6.02 -33.79
CA ALA A 100 -5.56 -5.11 -32.65
C ALA A 100 -6.28 -5.56 -31.37
N TRP A 101 -7.44 -6.22 -31.48
CA TRP A 101 -8.14 -6.82 -30.35
C TRP A 101 -7.30 -7.87 -29.60
N ARG A 102 -6.51 -8.71 -30.35
CA ARG A 102 -5.57 -9.66 -29.72
C ARG A 102 -4.47 -8.93 -28.98
N ALA A 103 -3.88 -7.92 -29.63
CA ALA A 103 -2.80 -7.14 -29.05
C ALA A 103 -3.30 -6.35 -27.80
N ARG A 104 -4.53 -5.82 -27.80
CA ARG A 104 -5.15 -5.22 -26.60
C ARG A 104 -5.34 -6.25 -25.49
N GLY A 105 -5.81 -7.46 -25.81
CA GLY A 105 -5.92 -8.54 -24.85
C GLY A 105 -4.56 -8.97 -24.26
N GLU A 106 -3.50 -8.99 -25.08
CA GLU A 106 -2.13 -9.25 -24.60
C GLU A 106 -1.61 -8.12 -23.72
N ALA A 107 -1.86 -6.86 -24.09
CA ALA A 107 -1.50 -5.69 -23.29
C ALA A 107 -2.20 -5.69 -21.94
N ALA A 108 -3.50 -5.98 -21.92
CA ALA A 108 -4.26 -6.05 -20.65
C ALA A 108 -3.81 -7.21 -19.74
N ARG A 109 -3.43 -8.36 -20.32
CA ARG A 109 -2.83 -9.47 -19.54
C ARG A 109 -1.47 -9.09 -18.97
N ALA A 110 -0.63 -8.41 -19.75
CA ALA A 110 0.65 -7.90 -19.24
C ALA A 110 0.46 -6.85 -18.14
N ALA A 111 -0.56 -5.98 -18.26
CA ALA A 111 -0.92 -5.06 -17.19
C ALA A 111 -1.40 -5.77 -15.91
N ALA A 112 -2.13 -6.89 -16.04
CA ALA A 112 -2.50 -7.72 -14.90
C ALA A 112 -1.28 -8.38 -14.23
N THR A 113 -0.30 -8.84 -15.00
CA THR A 113 0.98 -9.34 -14.45
C THR A 113 1.75 -8.22 -13.75
N ALA A 114 1.81 -7.01 -14.32
CA ALA A 114 2.45 -5.86 -13.67
C ALA A 114 1.77 -5.51 -12.33
N ALA A 115 0.44 -5.61 -12.25
CA ALA A 115 -0.29 -5.40 -11.00
C ALA A 115 0.03 -6.47 -9.94
N ASP A 116 0.27 -7.73 -10.34
CA ASP A 116 0.73 -8.79 -9.42
C ASP A 116 2.14 -8.48 -8.87
N ASP A 117 3.06 -7.98 -9.70
CA ASP A 117 4.41 -7.59 -9.28
C ASP A 117 4.37 -6.33 -8.39
N GLU A 118 3.51 -5.36 -8.70
CA GLU A 118 3.26 -4.20 -7.84
C GLU A 118 2.73 -4.60 -6.46
N ARG A 119 1.80 -5.56 -6.41
CA ARG A 119 1.33 -6.14 -5.16
C ARG A 119 2.47 -6.79 -4.37
N ALA A 120 3.35 -7.54 -5.02
CA ALA A 120 4.51 -8.14 -4.36
C ALA A 120 5.44 -7.05 -3.79
N ALA A 121 5.70 -5.98 -4.53
CA ALA A 121 6.48 -4.84 -4.07
C ALA A 121 5.82 -4.13 -2.86
N ALA A 122 4.49 -3.94 -2.90
CA ALA A 122 3.74 -3.35 -1.80
C ALA A 122 3.82 -4.18 -0.51
N LEU A 123 3.73 -5.51 -0.61
CA LEU A 123 3.86 -6.40 0.55
C LEU A 123 5.27 -6.38 1.17
N VAL A 124 6.32 -6.31 0.35
CA VAL A 124 7.70 -6.17 0.86
C VAL A 124 7.90 -4.81 1.52
N ALA A 125 7.31 -3.75 0.97
CA ALA A 125 7.33 -2.43 1.60
C ALA A 125 6.61 -2.44 2.95
N LEU A 126 5.42 -3.06 3.04
CA LEU A 126 4.65 -3.24 4.27
C LEU A 126 5.46 -3.99 5.33
N ASP A 127 6.10 -5.10 4.97
CA ASP A 127 6.96 -5.86 5.89
C ASP A 127 8.10 -5.00 6.47
N GLY A 128 8.69 -4.13 5.64
CA GLY A 128 9.71 -3.19 6.08
C GLY A 128 9.19 -2.10 7.02
N GLU A 129 7.98 -1.59 6.78
CA GLU A 129 7.33 -0.62 7.66
C GLU A 129 6.98 -1.23 9.03
N ILE A 130 6.48 -2.47 9.02
CA ILE A 130 6.19 -3.22 10.25
C ILE A 130 7.46 -3.45 11.06
N ALA A 131 8.53 -3.90 10.41
CA ALA A 131 9.81 -4.12 11.09
C ALA A 131 10.33 -2.83 11.75
N ARG A 132 10.18 -1.69 11.07
CA ARG A 132 10.52 -0.37 11.63
C ARG A 132 9.62 -0.01 12.82
N ALA A 133 8.30 -0.17 12.68
CA ALA A 133 7.35 0.16 13.74
C ALA A 133 7.55 -0.72 15.00
N VAL A 134 7.82 -2.02 14.82
CA VAL A 134 8.19 -2.94 15.90
C VAL A 134 9.47 -2.48 16.61
N ALA A 135 10.50 -2.09 15.86
CA ALA A 135 11.75 -1.58 16.41
C ALA A 135 11.54 -0.28 17.23
N GLU A 136 10.72 0.64 16.71
CA GLU A 136 10.40 1.90 17.38
C GLU A 136 9.59 1.66 18.66
N LEU A 137 8.60 0.77 18.64
CA LEU A 137 7.83 0.40 19.83
C LEU A 137 8.71 -0.28 20.88
N ALA A 138 9.57 -1.21 20.49
CA ALA A 138 10.53 -1.85 21.40
C ALA A 138 11.50 -0.85 22.02
N ALA A 139 11.95 0.16 21.28
CA ALA A 139 12.79 1.23 21.80
C ALA A 139 12.04 2.10 22.81
N ALA A 140 10.80 2.50 22.50
CA ALA A 140 9.95 3.28 23.41
C ALA A 140 9.67 2.52 24.71
N GLN A 141 9.39 1.21 24.66
CA GLN A 141 9.22 0.34 25.83
C GLN A 141 10.47 0.32 26.71
N ARG A 142 11.67 0.18 26.11
CA ARG A 142 12.95 0.19 26.88
C ARG A 142 13.20 1.55 27.52
N ARG A 143 13.00 2.64 26.79
CA ARG A 143 13.21 4.00 27.30
C ARG A 143 12.32 4.29 28.50
N ILE A 144 11.01 3.98 28.42
CA ILE A 144 10.07 4.24 29.52
C ILE A 144 10.41 3.39 30.75
N ALA A 145 10.79 2.12 30.57
CA ALA A 145 11.20 1.25 31.68
C ALA A 145 12.46 1.78 32.41
N ARG A 146 13.44 2.28 31.65
CA ARG A 146 14.63 2.90 32.24
C ARG A 146 14.33 4.21 32.95
N THR A 147 13.56 5.09 32.33
CA THR A 147 13.16 6.39 32.92
C THR A 147 12.36 6.18 34.20
N ALA A 148 11.45 5.22 34.24
CA ALA A 148 10.69 4.88 35.45
C ALA A 148 11.64 4.51 36.61
N ARG A 149 12.62 3.64 36.35
CA ARG A 149 13.61 3.23 37.36
C ARG A 149 14.48 4.40 37.86
N MET A 150 14.89 5.31 36.94
CA MET A 150 15.65 6.50 37.31
C MET A 150 14.79 7.51 38.07
N THR A 151 13.49 7.62 37.77
CA THR A 151 12.55 8.47 38.51
C THR A 151 12.39 7.98 39.95
N GLU A 152 12.27 6.65 40.19
CA GLU A 152 12.25 6.08 41.52
C GLU A 152 13.50 6.45 42.36
N LEU A 153 14.70 6.38 41.72
CA LEU A 153 15.94 6.79 42.38
C LEU A 153 15.96 8.29 42.73
N ARG A 154 15.44 9.15 41.82
CA ARG A 154 15.32 10.61 42.07
C ARG A 154 14.34 10.92 43.19
N GLU A 155 13.24 10.16 43.31
CA GLU A 155 12.34 10.27 44.46
C GLU A 155 13.04 9.91 45.82
N LEU A 156 13.86 8.85 45.78
CA LEU A 156 14.65 8.49 46.96
C LEU A 156 15.68 9.57 47.29
N ALA A 157 16.34 10.18 46.28
CA ALA A 157 17.30 11.27 46.45
C ALA A 157 16.63 12.53 47.05
N ALA A 158 15.46 12.93 46.54
CA ALA A 158 14.71 14.06 47.09
C ALA A 158 14.34 13.85 48.56
N ARG A 159 13.83 12.66 48.90
CA ARG A 159 13.55 12.30 50.30
C ARG A 159 14.79 12.23 51.19
N ALA A 160 15.94 11.84 50.62
CA ALA A 160 17.22 11.84 51.35
C ALA A 160 17.70 13.27 51.62
N ALA A 161 17.64 14.18 50.66
CA ALA A 161 18.01 15.57 50.80
C ALA A 161 17.16 16.28 51.87
N GLU A 162 15.84 16.04 51.90
CA GLU A 162 14.94 16.55 52.96
C GLU A 162 15.34 16.08 54.36
N ARG A 163 15.63 14.77 54.53
CA ARG A 163 16.08 14.19 55.78
C ARG A 163 17.42 14.77 56.26
N THR A 164 18.39 14.88 55.34
CA THR A 164 19.71 15.40 55.63
C THR A 164 19.61 16.87 56.07
N ARG A 165 18.75 17.68 55.44
CA ARG A 165 18.48 19.04 55.86
C ARG A 165 17.82 19.08 57.26
N ALA A 166 16.82 18.23 57.52
CA ALA A 166 16.13 18.19 58.81
C ALA A 166 17.08 17.85 59.98
N THR A 167 18.17 17.10 59.71
CA THR A 167 19.24 16.79 60.68
C THR A 167 20.37 17.81 60.72
N GLY A 168 20.28 18.90 59.95
CA GLY A 168 21.28 19.98 59.93
C GLY A 168 22.51 19.73 59.06
N GLY A 169 22.55 18.63 58.30
CA GLY A 169 23.67 18.23 57.44
C GLY A 169 23.57 18.70 55.96
N GLY A 170 22.46 19.35 55.55
CA GLY A 170 22.21 19.79 54.16
C GLY A 170 21.61 21.19 54.10
N THR A 171 21.60 21.76 52.92
CA THR A 171 21.07 23.09 52.61
C THR A 171 19.68 23.02 51.98
N GLN A 172 18.93 24.17 52.01
CA GLN A 172 17.68 24.28 51.26
C GLN A 172 17.94 24.15 49.73
N LEU A 173 19.10 24.61 49.25
CA LEU A 173 19.48 24.49 47.84
C LEU A 173 19.56 23.03 47.38
N ASP A 174 20.07 22.13 48.22
CA ASP A 174 20.13 20.69 47.92
C ASP A 174 18.73 20.08 47.78
N VAL A 175 17.80 20.46 48.65
CA VAL A 175 16.40 20.02 48.60
C VAL A 175 15.70 20.54 47.33
N ASP A 176 15.89 21.82 47.03
CA ASP A 176 15.30 22.44 45.82
C ASP A 176 15.87 21.82 44.56
N ALA A 177 17.18 21.60 44.49
CA ALA A 177 17.84 20.96 43.36
C ALA A 177 17.32 19.51 43.14
N ALA A 178 17.22 18.72 44.20
CA ALA A 178 16.68 17.35 44.14
C ALA A 178 15.20 17.32 43.71
N THR A 179 14.41 18.28 44.17
CA THR A 179 13.01 18.42 43.78
C THR A 179 12.86 18.80 42.31
N LEU A 180 13.67 19.75 41.82
CA LEU A 180 13.69 20.15 40.40
C LEU A 180 14.11 18.99 39.48
N ASP A 181 15.15 18.22 39.88
CA ASP A 181 15.60 17.05 39.10
C ASP A 181 14.50 15.96 39.04
N LEU A 182 13.78 15.72 40.15
CA LEU A 182 12.62 14.83 40.16
C LEU A 182 11.50 15.31 39.23
N ARG A 183 11.17 16.62 39.28
CA ARG A 183 10.12 17.17 38.43
C ARG A 183 10.48 17.09 36.94
N ALA A 184 11.72 17.37 36.59
CA ALA A 184 12.23 17.22 35.22
C ALA A 184 12.08 15.76 34.72
N ALA A 185 12.42 14.77 35.57
CA ALA A 185 12.23 13.37 35.22
C ALA A 185 10.75 12.96 35.06
N GLN A 186 9.85 13.53 35.88
CA GLN A 186 8.41 13.29 35.74
C GLN A 186 7.85 13.85 34.43
N ILE A 187 8.29 15.04 34.01
CA ILE A 187 7.93 15.64 32.72
C ILE A 187 8.44 14.74 31.59
N GLU A 188 9.73 14.38 31.60
CA GLU A 188 10.31 13.46 30.60
C GLU A 188 9.55 12.14 30.52
N GLY A 189 9.16 11.59 31.67
CA GLY A 189 8.36 10.35 31.73
C GLY A 189 6.95 10.50 31.13
N ALA A 190 6.35 11.68 31.18
CA ALA A 190 5.08 11.95 30.52
C ALA A 190 5.23 12.01 28.99
N ASP A 191 6.28 12.67 28.50
CA ASP A 191 6.58 12.76 27.07
C ASP A 191 6.87 11.35 26.48
N LEU A 192 7.65 10.53 27.18
CA LEU A 192 7.94 9.17 26.76
C LEU A 192 6.71 8.25 26.73
N ARG A 193 5.72 8.49 27.62
CA ARG A 193 4.43 7.77 27.55
C ARG A 193 3.65 8.13 26.27
N ALA A 194 3.63 9.42 25.93
CA ALA A 194 3.01 9.87 24.69
C ALA A 194 3.70 9.27 23.45
N GLU A 195 5.06 9.20 23.44
CA GLU A 195 5.81 8.52 22.38
C GLU A 195 5.47 7.02 22.29
N LEU A 196 5.37 6.33 23.42
CA LEU A 196 4.98 4.93 23.48
C LEU A 196 3.59 4.70 22.89
N ASP A 197 2.62 5.52 23.26
CA ASP A 197 1.24 5.41 22.78
C ASP A 197 1.17 5.73 21.26
N ALA A 198 1.92 6.72 20.80
CA ALA A 198 2.04 7.02 19.38
C ALA A 198 2.67 5.84 18.58
N ALA A 199 3.70 5.19 19.13
CA ALA A 199 4.32 4.01 18.52
C ALA A 199 3.33 2.81 18.48
N ARG A 200 2.55 2.59 19.53
CA ARG A 200 1.49 1.58 19.58
C ARG A 200 0.42 1.82 18.52
N LEU A 201 -0.08 3.04 18.41
CA LEU A 201 -1.08 3.42 17.42
C LEU A 201 -0.56 3.24 15.99
N ARG A 202 0.70 3.60 15.73
CA ARG A 202 1.33 3.38 14.42
C ARG A 202 1.38 1.90 14.05
N LEU A 203 1.84 1.04 14.97
CA LEU A 203 1.89 -0.40 14.73
C LEU A 203 0.48 -0.99 14.59
N ALA A 204 -0.48 -0.61 15.44
CA ALA A 204 -1.87 -1.07 15.36
C ALA A 204 -2.49 -0.77 13.98
N ARG A 205 -2.26 0.44 13.44
CA ARG A 205 -2.71 0.81 12.09
C ARG A 205 -2.13 -0.12 11.01
N LEU A 206 -0.83 -0.41 11.07
CA LEU A 206 -0.17 -1.31 10.11
C LEU A 206 -0.67 -2.75 10.22
N LEU A 207 -1.06 -3.17 11.41
CA LEU A 207 -1.67 -4.49 11.65
C LEU A 207 -3.15 -4.56 11.26
N GLY A 208 -3.78 -3.42 10.94
CA GLY A 208 -5.23 -3.34 10.72
C GLY A 208 -6.06 -3.49 11.99
N ARG A 209 -5.46 -3.27 13.17
CA ARG A 209 -6.17 -3.31 14.46
C ARG A 209 -6.87 -1.98 14.73
N PRO A 210 -8.12 -1.97 15.18
CA PRO A 210 -8.83 -0.76 15.57
C PRO A 210 -8.35 -0.20 16.94
N ASP A 211 -7.73 -1.05 17.77
CA ASP A 211 -7.27 -0.71 19.10
C ASP A 211 -5.78 -1.02 19.26
N ALA A 212 -5.07 -0.12 19.95
CA ALA A 212 -3.64 -0.22 20.26
C ALA A 212 -3.39 -0.57 21.73
N ALA A 213 -4.46 -0.70 22.56
CA ALA A 213 -4.34 -0.91 24.01
C ALA A 213 -3.60 -2.23 24.31
N GLY A 214 -2.59 -2.15 25.18
CA GLY A 214 -1.82 -3.32 25.61
C GLY A 214 -0.93 -3.94 24.53
N LEU A 215 -0.71 -3.27 23.40
CA LEU A 215 0.20 -3.76 22.36
C LEU A 215 1.64 -3.65 22.85
N GLU A 216 2.28 -4.80 23.03
CA GLU A 216 3.69 -4.95 23.41
C GLU A 216 4.42 -5.80 22.39
N VAL A 217 5.71 -5.53 22.19
CA VAL A 217 6.56 -6.27 21.26
C VAL A 217 7.77 -6.87 21.98
N ALA A 218 8.22 -8.02 21.46
CA ALA A 218 9.45 -8.64 21.92
C ALA A 218 10.65 -7.78 21.51
N GLY A 219 11.54 -7.52 22.46
CA GLY A 219 12.70 -6.63 22.28
C GLY A 219 13.96 -7.31 21.74
N ASP A 220 13.85 -8.47 21.11
CA ASP A 220 15.00 -9.24 20.63
C ASP A 220 15.83 -8.46 19.61
N VAL A 221 17.16 -8.50 19.81
CA VAL A 221 18.14 -7.81 18.95
C VAL A 221 19.01 -8.83 18.24
N ASP A 222 18.80 -8.95 16.91
CA ASP A 222 19.67 -9.79 16.08
C ASP A 222 21.04 -9.13 15.90
N ARG A 223 22.11 -9.81 16.35
CA ARG A 223 23.51 -9.36 16.25
C ARG A 223 24.31 -10.12 15.19
N SER A 224 23.67 -10.84 14.28
CA SER A 224 24.36 -11.56 13.21
C SER A 224 25.25 -10.61 12.38
N PRO A 225 26.40 -11.06 11.85
CA PRO A 225 27.28 -10.22 11.05
C PRO A 225 26.60 -9.70 9.79
N ALA A 226 27.05 -8.55 9.28
CA ALA A 226 26.58 -8.03 8.00
C ALA A 226 27.03 -8.96 6.86
N PRO A 227 26.19 -9.17 5.83
CA PRO A 227 26.58 -9.92 4.65
C PRO A 227 27.69 -9.18 3.86
N PRO A 228 28.50 -9.90 3.07
CA PRO A 228 29.58 -9.28 2.30
C PRO A 228 29.02 -8.33 1.21
N PRO A 229 29.72 -7.23 0.86
CA PRO A 229 29.25 -6.22 -0.10
C PRO A 229 29.11 -6.74 -1.54
N ALA A 230 29.74 -7.85 -1.90
CA ALA A 230 29.64 -8.47 -3.24
C ALA A 230 28.22 -8.93 -3.63
N VAL A 231 27.27 -8.90 -2.71
CA VAL A 231 25.86 -9.31 -2.93
C VAL A 231 25.02 -8.17 -3.50
N ILE A 232 25.52 -6.93 -3.59
CA ILE A 232 24.70 -5.74 -3.93
C ILE A 232 24.15 -5.81 -5.37
N ASP A 233 24.98 -6.06 -6.36
CA ASP A 233 24.58 -6.00 -7.77
C ASP A 233 23.48 -7.01 -8.15
N PRO A 234 23.55 -8.28 -7.73
CA PRO A 234 22.49 -9.25 -7.99
C PRO A 234 21.16 -8.91 -7.32
N LEU A 235 21.16 -8.11 -6.25
CA LEU A 235 19.94 -7.73 -5.53
C LEU A 235 19.12 -6.66 -6.25
N VAL A 236 19.78 -5.82 -7.08
CA VAL A 236 19.07 -4.75 -7.81
C VAL A 236 18.00 -5.31 -8.74
N ASP A 237 18.33 -6.33 -9.54
CA ASP A 237 17.37 -6.93 -10.48
C ASP A 237 16.33 -7.84 -9.79
N ARG A 238 16.58 -8.23 -8.52
CA ARG A 238 15.64 -9.00 -7.70
C ARG A 238 14.71 -8.11 -6.86
N ASP A 239 14.97 -6.80 -6.80
CA ASP A 239 14.11 -5.88 -6.04
C ASP A 239 12.71 -5.88 -6.64
N PRO A 240 11.64 -6.15 -5.85
CA PRO A 240 10.28 -6.23 -6.37
C PRO A 240 9.80 -4.94 -7.06
N ARG A 241 10.32 -3.77 -6.68
CA ARG A 241 10.00 -2.49 -7.33
C ARG A 241 10.58 -2.44 -8.75
N VAL A 242 11.79 -2.95 -8.94
CA VAL A 242 12.45 -3.03 -10.25
C VAL A 242 11.71 -4.03 -11.13
N GLN A 243 11.27 -5.17 -10.59
CA GLN A 243 10.47 -6.15 -11.31
C GLN A 243 9.11 -5.58 -11.71
N ALA A 244 8.40 -4.91 -10.81
CA ALA A 244 7.14 -4.24 -11.11
C ALA A 244 7.30 -3.16 -12.20
N ALA A 245 8.32 -2.31 -12.11
CA ALA A 245 8.59 -1.29 -13.13
C ALA A 245 8.97 -1.91 -14.50
N ALA A 246 9.67 -3.04 -14.51
CA ALA A 246 9.98 -3.78 -15.74
C ALA A 246 8.72 -4.40 -16.36
N ALA A 247 7.80 -4.93 -15.54
CA ALA A 247 6.52 -5.46 -15.99
C ALA A 247 5.60 -4.35 -16.52
N GLN A 248 5.57 -3.18 -15.89
CA GLN A 248 4.86 -1.99 -16.39
C GLN A 248 5.40 -1.56 -17.77
N LEU A 249 6.72 -1.56 -17.95
CA LEU A 249 7.34 -1.26 -19.23
C LEU A 249 6.96 -2.30 -20.31
N ASP A 250 6.91 -3.59 -19.99
CA ASP A 250 6.43 -4.62 -20.93
C ASP A 250 4.96 -4.40 -21.30
N ALA A 251 4.11 -4.11 -20.35
CA ALA A 251 2.70 -3.79 -20.59
C ALA A 251 2.55 -2.56 -21.52
N ALA A 252 3.30 -1.48 -21.28
CA ALA A 252 3.30 -0.30 -22.14
C ALA A 252 3.80 -0.59 -23.57
N ARG A 253 4.79 -1.45 -23.73
CA ARG A 253 5.26 -1.90 -25.07
C ARG A 253 4.17 -2.65 -25.81
N ARG A 254 3.39 -3.49 -25.13
CA ARG A 254 2.25 -4.22 -25.72
C ARG A 254 1.11 -3.27 -26.08
N VAL A 255 0.86 -2.23 -25.29
CA VAL A 255 -0.08 -1.16 -25.64
C VAL A 255 0.39 -0.45 -26.91
N ALA A 256 1.66 -0.08 -27.01
CA ALA A 256 2.21 0.57 -28.18
C ALA A 256 2.11 -0.31 -29.44
N GLU A 257 2.23 -1.62 -29.30
CA GLU A 257 2.03 -2.57 -30.39
C GLU A 257 0.54 -2.67 -30.81
N ALA A 258 -0.37 -2.67 -29.85
CA ALA A 258 -1.82 -2.64 -30.12
C ALA A 258 -2.21 -1.38 -30.90
N GLU A 259 -1.67 -0.20 -30.52
CA GLU A 259 -1.91 1.07 -31.22
C GLU A 259 -1.30 1.09 -32.65
N ARG A 260 -0.19 0.37 -32.88
CA ARG A 260 0.36 0.19 -34.24
C ARG A 260 -0.57 -0.65 -35.10
N ARG A 261 -1.15 -1.73 -34.57
CA ARG A 261 -2.10 -2.58 -35.31
C ARG A 261 -3.43 -1.89 -35.57
N ALA A 262 -3.86 -1.02 -34.67
CA ALA A 262 -5.11 -0.23 -34.77
C ALA A 262 -5.08 0.80 -35.94
N VAL A 263 -3.95 0.94 -36.68
CA VAL A 263 -3.91 1.77 -37.89
C VAL A 263 -4.82 1.21 -39.00
N VAL A 264 -5.01 -0.10 -39.05
CA VAL A 264 -5.95 -0.72 -39.99
C VAL A 264 -7.37 -0.57 -39.39
N PRO A 265 -8.25 0.17 -40.08
CA PRO A 265 -9.57 0.42 -39.55
C PRO A 265 -10.45 -0.83 -39.52
N GLY A 266 -11.48 -0.81 -38.70
CA GLY A 266 -12.51 -1.83 -38.74
C GLY A 266 -13.34 -1.73 -40.02
N VAL A 267 -13.93 -2.84 -40.41
CA VAL A 267 -14.89 -2.94 -41.52
C VAL A 267 -16.29 -3.03 -40.93
N THR A 268 -17.17 -2.10 -41.30
CA THR A 268 -18.58 -2.15 -40.88
C THR A 268 -19.37 -2.92 -41.94
N VAL A 269 -20.06 -3.98 -41.51
CA VAL A 269 -20.97 -4.78 -42.30
C VAL A 269 -22.38 -4.46 -41.81
N GLY A 270 -23.24 -3.99 -42.70
CA GLY A 270 -24.63 -3.72 -42.43
C GLY A 270 -25.56 -4.61 -43.25
N VAL A 271 -26.67 -4.98 -42.70
CA VAL A 271 -27.81 -5.61 -43.38
C VAL A 271 -29.02 -4.71 -43.16
N GLU A 272 -29.67 -4.28 -44.23
CA GLU A 272 -30.83 -3.40 -44.19
C GLU A 272 -31.98 -4.03 -44.94
N LEU A 273 -33.17 -4.00 -44.36
CA LEU A 273 -34.40 -4.38 -44.98
C LEU A 273 -35.22 -3.12 -45.19
N GLU A 274 -35.49 -2.80 -46.43
CA GLU A 274 -36.31 -1.64 -46.82
C GLU A 274 -37.66 -2.08 -47.41
N ARG A 275 -38.67 -1.34 -47.12
CA ARG A 275 -39.97 -1.41 -47.79
C ARG A 275 -40.31 -0.03 -48.33
N ALA A 276 -40.37 0.04 -49.66
CA ALA A 276 -40.77 1.24 -50.35
C ALA A 276 -42.17 1.06 -50.97
N ARG A 277 -42.94 2.10 -50.91
CA ARG A 277 -44.19 2.21 -51.63
C ARG A 277 -44.09 3.36 -52.62
N HIS A 278 -44.41 3.06 -53.84
CA HIS A 278 -44.38 4.01 -54.94
C HIS A 278 -45.79 4.20 -55.49
N ASP A 279 -46.17 5.44 -55.65
CA ASP A 279 -47.41 5.83 -56.32
C ASP A 279 -47.10 6.38 -57.73
N VAL A 280 -47.82 5.92 -58.74
CA VAL A 280 -47.73 6.48 -60.10
C VAL A 280 -48.61 7.67 -60.18
N PRO A 281 -48.15 8.88 -60.52
CA PRO A 281 -48.99 10.06 -60.73
C PRO A 281 -50.02 9.83 -61.85
N THR A 282 -51.24 9.96 -61.55
CA THR A 282 -52.31 9.94 -62.55
C THR A 282 -52.14 11.11 -63.50
N GLY A 283 -51.50 10.84 -64.67
CA GLY A 283 -51.35 11.87 -65.70
C GLY A 283 -50.06 11.83 -66.50
N THR A 284 -49.01 11.18 -65.98
CA THR A 284 -47.67 11.20 -66.64
C THR A 284 -47.51 10.16 -67.77
N PHE A 285 -48.36 9.12 -67.79
CA PHE A 285 -48.37 8.07 -68.85
C PHE A 285 -49.80 7.71 -69.28
N ALA A 286 -50.56 8.68 -69.77
CA ALA A 286 -51.93 8.46 -70.24
C ALA A 286 -52.04 7.54 -71.51
N ALA A 287 -50.94 6.88 -71.92
CA ALA A 287 -50.91 6.05 -73.11
C ALA A 287 -50.76 4.53 -72.84
N ALA A 288 -50.71 4.10 -71.58
CA ALA A 288 -50.63 2.66 -71.21
C ALA A 288 -51.77 2.30 -70.27
N PRO A 289 -52.91 1.71 -70.79
CA PRO A 289 -53.98 1.21 -69.96
C PRO A 289 -53.49 0.07 -69.08
N GLY A 290 -53.50 0.27 -67.78
CA GLY A 290 -53.15 -0.76 -66.80
C GLY A 290 -52.05 -0.42 -65.79
N LEU A 291 -51.48 0.77 -65.86
CA LEU A 291 -50.40 1.21 -64.90
C LEU A 291 -50.90 2.28 -63.93
N THR A 292 -52.14 2.17 -63.46
CA THR A 292 -52.63 3.00 -62.35
C THR A 292 -52.66 2.13 -61.09
N GLY A 293 -51.77 2.42 -60.15
CA GLY A 293 -51.80 1.74 -58.87
C GLY A 293 -50.49 1.96 -58.09
N ALA A 294 -50.62 1.94 -56.77
CA ALA A 294 -49.51 1.88 -55.90
C ALA A 294 -48.94 0.48 -55.84
N TRP A 295 -47.64 0.34 -55.92
CA TRP A 295 -46.97 -0.94 -55.64
C TRP A 295 -46.00 -0.80 -54.46
N SER A 296 -45.77 -1.88 -53.77
CA SER A 296 -44.75 -1.92 -52.70
C SER A 296 -43.76 -3.01 -52.98
N GLU A 297 -42.51 -2.70 -52.74
CA GLU A 297 -41.40 -3.63 -52.89
C GLU A 297 -40.62 -3.77 -51.63
N TRP A 298 -40.01 -4.94 -51.46
CA TRP A 298 -39.07 -5.21 -50.41
C TRP A 298 -37.69 -5.31 -50.98
N GLU A 299 -36.72 -4.56 -50.39
CA GLU A 299 -35.33 -4.60 -50.77
C GLU A 299 -34.52 -5.08 -49.58
N LEU A 300 -33.62 -6.05 -49.80
CA LEU A 300 -32.64 -6.51 -48.85
C LEU A 300 -31.28 -6.00 -49.30
N GLY A 301 -30.77 -5.01 -48.57
CA GLY A 301 -29.44 -4.43 -48.81
C GLY A 301 -28.39 -5.02 -47.93
N VAL A 302 -27.17 -5.22 -48.45
CA VAL A 302 -25.96 -5.49 -47.66
C VAL A 302 -24.99 -4.33 -47.92
N GLN A 303 -24.61 -3.68 -46.82
CA GLN A 303 -23.71 -2.54 -46.86
C GLN A 303 -22.34 -2.95 -46.31
N LEU A 304 -21.28 -2.57 -47.02
CA LEU A 304 -19.91 -2.69 -46.58
C LEU A 304 -19.30 -1.29 -46.54
N SER A 305 -18.88 -0.87 -45.34
CA SER A 305 -18.22 0.43 -45.15
C SER A 305 -16.81 0.22 -44.60
N VAL A 306 -15.84 0.79 -45.27
CA VAL A 306 -14.43 0.74 -44.90
C VAL A 306 -13.92 2.17 -44.78
N PRO A 307 -13.65 2.69 -43.58
CA PRO A 307 -13.04 4.01 -43.46
C PRO A 307 -11.60 3.99 -44.00
N LEU A 308 -11.28 4.97 -44.83
CA LEU A 308 -9.94 5.09 -45.41
C LEU A 308 -9.10 6.00 -44.50
N PRO A 309 -8.03 5.49 -43.84
CA PRO A 309 -7.20 6.29 -42.95
C PRO A 309 -6.22 7.17 -43.70
N LEU A 310 -6.70 8.13 -44.47
CA LEU A 310 -5.88 8.99 -45.31
C LEU A 310 -5.11 10.05 -44.53
N VAL A 311 -5.71 10.57 -43.44
CA VAL A 311 -5.17 11.67 -42.65
C VAL A 311 -4.77 11.22 -41.25
N GLU A 312 -5.69 10.58 -40.51
CA GLU A 312 -5.56 10.27 -39.11
C GLU A 312 -5.14 8.79 -38.87
N ARG A 313 -4.03 8.32 -39.15
CA ARG A 313 -3.57 6.91 -38.99
C ARG A 313 -3.32 6.51 -37.55
N ASN A 314 -4.22 6.83 -36.63
CA ASN A 314 -4.06 6.64 -35.17
C ASN A 314 -2.74 7.26 -34.65
N ARG A 315 -2.31 8.38 -35.27
CA ARG A 315 -1.00 8.97 -35.02
C ARG A 315 -0.86 9.47 -33.60
N ALA A 316 -1.91 10.12 -33.07
CA ALA A 316 -1.90 10.68 -31.73
C ALA A 316 -1.70 9.59 -30.66
N ALA A 317 -2.49 8.50 -30.70
CA ALA A 317 -2.38 7.39 -29.76
C ALA A 317 -1.01 6.66 -29.88
N ARG A 318 -0.52 6.47 -31.11
CA ARG A 318 0.80 5.85 -31.33
C ARG A 318 1.95 6.69 -30.79
N VAL A 319 1.90 8.02 -30.97
CA VAL A 319 2.92 8.94 -30.43
C VAL A 319 2.85 8.95 -28.89
N ALA A 320 1.66 9.00 -28.32
CA ALA A 320 1.44 8.94 -26.88
C ALA A 320 1.98 7.63 -26.29
N ALA A 321 1.61 6.48 -26.85
CA ALA A 321 2.10 5.18 -26.40
C ALA A 321 3.63 5.03 -26.53
N ALA A 322 4.22 5.57 -27.60
CA ALA A 322 5.68 5.57 -27.78
C ALA A 322 6.39 6.51 -26.79
N ALA A 323 5.77 7.62 -26.44
CA ALA A 323 6.28 8.53 -25.39
C ALA A 323 6.23 7.87 -24.01
N GLU A 324 5.14 7.17 -23.69
CA GLU A 324 4.98 6.43 -22.43
C GLU A 324 6.07 5.35 -22.28
N VAL A 325 6.33 4.56 -23.33
CA VAL A 325 7.42 3.58 -23.31
C VAL A 325 8.77 4.23 -23.01
N ARG A 326 9.07 5.38 -23.60
CA ARG A 326 10.33 6.10 -23.32
C ARG A 326 10.37 6.62 -21.89
N SER A 327 9.27 7.14 -21.38
CA SER A 327 9.12 7.59 -19.99
C SER A 327 9.41 6.46 -19.00
N LEU A 328 8.74 5.32 -19.17
CA LEU A 328 8.93 4.13 -18.31
C LEU A 328 10.34 3.54 -18.43
N GLN A 329 10.97 3.59 -19.61
CA GLN A 329 12.38 3.20 -19.75
C GLN A 329 13.32 4.07 -18.92
N ALA A 330 13.12 5.40 -18.97
CA ALA A 330 13.90 6.32 -18.17
C ALA A 330 13.65 6.14 -16.66
N GLN A 331 12.39 5.94 -16.26
CA GLN A 331 12.01 5.67 -14.87
C GLN A 331 12.64 4.37 -14.34
N LEU A 332 12.61 3.28 -15.13
CA LEU A 332 13.25 2.02 -14.76
C LEU A 332 14.77 2.17 -14.59
N ALA A 333 15.42 2.93 -15.48
CA ALA A 333 16.86 3.19 -15.37
C ALA A 333 17.20 3.99 -14.12
N ALA A 334 16.43 5.04 -13.83
CA ALA A 334 16.58 5.82 -12.59
C ALA A 334 16.33 4.97 -11.33
N LEU A 335 15.24 4.19 -11.33
CA LEU A 335 14.90 3.31 -10.20
C LEU A 335 16.03 2.28 -9.91
N ARG A 336 16.66 1.71 -10.94
CA ARG A 336 17.78 0.80 -10.73
C ARG A 336 18.98 1.48 -10.07
N MET A 337 19.26 2.74 -10.41
CA MET A 337 20.32 3.51 -9.75
C MET A 337 19.95 3.82 -8.31
N ASP A 338 18.71 4.22 -8.04
CA ASP A 338 18.22 4.50 -6.70
C ASP A 338 18.27 3.27 -5.81
N VAL A 339 17.78 2.12 -6.29
CA VAL A 339 17.80 0.85 -5.57
C VAL A 339 19.25 0.42 -5.28
N ARG A 340 20.18 0.57 -6.24
CA ARG A 340 21.61 0.28 -6.00
C ARG A 340 22.17 1.15 -4.88
N ALA A 341 21.87 2.45 -4.89
CA ALA A 341 22.31 3.39 -3.86
C ALA A 341 21.68 3.07 -2.49
N GLU A 342 20.38 2.70 -2.47
CA GLU A 342 19.69 2.26 -1.26
C GLU A 342 20.32 1.01 -0.65
N ILE A 343 20.61 -0.02 -1.47
CA ILE A 343 21.24 -1.27 -1.02
C ILE A 343 22.62 -0.97 -0.45
N ALA A 344 23.46 -0.19 -1.14
CA ALA A 344 24.79 0.18 -0.68
C ALA A 344 24.72 0.97 0.65
N THR A 345 23.78 1.92 0.75
CA THR A 345 23.59 2.71 1.96
C THR A 345 23.08 1.84 3.12
N ALA A 346 22.10 0.95 2.87
CA ALA A 346 21.59 0.03 3.88
C ALA A 346 22.69 -0.92 4.39
N HIS A 347 23.53 -1.44 3.50
CA HIS A 347 24.68 -2.27 3.88
C HIS A 347 25.67 -1.51 4.76
N ALA A 348 26.05 -0.29 4.36
CA ALA A 348 26.98 0.55 5.14
C ALA A 348 26.43 0.88 6.53
N ARG A 349 25.12 1.26 6.61
CA ARG A 349 24.45 1.52 7.88
C ARG A 349 24.37 0.28 8.77
N LEU A 350 24.09 -0.89 8.18
CA LEU A 350 24.05 -2.14 8.93
C LEU A 350 25.41 -2.48 9.51
N SER A 351 26.48 -2.39 8.72
CA SER A 351 27.85 -2.64 9.17
C SER A 351 28.26 -1.69 10.29
N ALA A 352 27.98 -0.39 10.15
CA ALA A 352 28.25 0.61 11.18
C ALA A 352 27.45 0.36 12.47
N ALA A 353 26.17 0.01 12.35
CA ALA A 353 25.31 -0.28 13.50
C ALA A 353 25.73 -1.54 14.25
N ILE A 354 26.20 -2.58 13.55
CA ILE A 354 26.78 -3.77 14.19
C ILE A 354 28.04 -3.39 14.96
N SER A 355 28.98 -2.66 14.34
CA SER A 355 30.20 -2.21 15.02
C SER A 355 29.91 -1.34 16.26
N ALA A 356 28.89 -0.46 16.17
CA ALA A 356 28.46 0.34 17.32
C ALA A 356 27.89 -0.53 18.45
N MET A 357 27.12 -1.58 18.12
CA MET A 357 26.59 -2.51 19.10
C MET A 357 27.65 -3.40 19.73
N ASP A 358 28.68 -3.79 18.98
CA ASP A 358 29.84 -4.54 19.52
C ASP A 358 30.60 -3.68 20.52
N ALA A 359 30.80 -2.39 20.20
CA ALA A 359 31.42 -1.43 21.10
C ALA A 359 30.58 -1.14 22.37
N ALA A 360 29.25 -1.29 22.26
CA ALA A 360 28.31 -1.05 23.36
C ALA A 360 27.96 -2.33 24.15
N ALA A 361 28.56 -3.47 23.86
CA ALA A 361 28.19 -4.78 24.42
C ALA A 361 28.22 -4.83 25.95
N ASP A 362 29.22 -4.16 26.56
CA ASP A 362 29.44 -4.16 28.01
C ASP A 362 28.62 -3.08 28.77
N ILE A 363 27.92 -2.19 28.05
CA ILE A 363 27.16 -1.08 28.67
C ILE A 363 26.04 -1.60 29.60
N PRO A 364 25.16 -2.53 29.22
CA PRO A 364 24.06 -2.95 30.07
C PRO A 364 24.47 -3.49 31.44
N PRO A 365 25.41 -4.45 31.56
CA PRO A 365 25.81 -4.96 32.88
C PRO A 365 26.51 -3.90 33.74
N ILE A 366 27.22 -2.94 33.14
CA ILE A 366 27.81 -1.82 33.86
C ILE A 366 26.72 -0.88 34.38
N LEU A 367 25.75 -0.50 33.53
CA LEU A 367 24.60 0.36 33.92
C LEU A 367 23.83 -0.24 35.07
N ASP A 368 23.51 -1.55 35.01
CA ASP A 368 22.75 -2.21 36.08
C ASP A 368 23.54 -2.23 37.41
N ARG A 369 24.84 -2.45 37.35
CA ARG A 369 25.71 -2.41 38.52
C ARG A 369 25.79 -1.01 39.13
N GLU A 370 26.04 0.00 38.30
CA GLU A 370 26.14 1.40 38.73
C GLU A 370 24.82 1.92 39.36
N VAL A 371 23.66 1.59 38.76
CA VAL A 371 22.35 1.90 39.32
C VAL A 371 22.16 1.29 40.72
N GLN A 372 22.57 0.01 40.89
CA GLN A 372 22.54 -0.66 42.20
C GLN A 372 23.45 -0.02 43.21
N LEU A 373 24.68 0.39 42.79
CA LEU A 373 25.63 1.08 43.66
C LEU A 373 25.12 2.45 44.12
N LEU A 374 24.52 3.22 43.18
CA LEU A 374 23.90 4.49 43.48
C LEU A 374 22.73 4.38 44.47
N ASP A 375 21.85 3.36 44.32
CA ASP A 375 20.77 3.08 45.25
C ASP A 375 21.29 2.76 46.67
N LYS A 376 22.32 1.90 46.75
CA LYS A 376 22.98 1.53 48.02
C LYS A 376 23.64 2.74 48.68
N ALA A 377 24.40 3.52 47.93
CA ALA A 377 25.10 4.70 48.44
C ALA A 377 24.09 5.75 48.98
N LEU A 378 22.99 5.97 48.27
CA LEU A 378 21.93 6.88 48.67
C LEU A 378 21.23 6.44 49.96
N ARG A 379 20.91 5.14 50.09
CA ARG A 379 20.28 4.57 51.31
C ARG A 379 21.21 4.60 52.51
N ALA A 380 22.52 4.41 52.31
CA ALA A 380 23.53 4.45 53.38
C ALA A 380 23.89 5.89 53.80
N GLY A 381 23.45 6.91 53.08
CA GLY A 381 23.86 8.31 53.33
C GLY A 381 25.30 8.59 53.01
N GLY A 382 25.95 7.72 52.21
CA GLY A 382 27.39 7.77 51.91
C GLY A 382 27.77 8.57 50.67
N ILE A 383 26.83 9.29 50.07
CA ILE A 383 27.08 10.11 48.85
C ILE A 383 26.43 11.49 49.00
N GLU A 384 27.15 12.55 48.64
CA GLU A 384 26.64 13.89 48.58
C GLU A 384 25.70 14.03 47.38
N PHE A 385 24.63 14.83 47.53
CA PHE A 385 23.59 14.97 46.47
C PHE A 385 24.17 15.42 45.13
N ALA A 386 25.08 16.40 45.13
CA ALA A 386 25.69 16.88 43.87
C ALA A 386 26.46 15.79 43.12
N ALA A 387 27.24 14.97 43.82
CA ALA A 387 27.98 13.86 43.24
C ALA A 387 27.05 12.75 42.73
N TRP A 388 25.96 12.47 43.49
CA TRP A 388 24.91 11.55 43.08
C TRP A 388 24.20 12.02 41.81
N ALA A 389 23.77 13.28 41.74
CA ALA A 389 23.06 13.87 40.62
C ALA A 389 23.92 13.83 39.34
N GLN A 390 25.21 14.15 39.44
CA GLN A 390 26.15 14.10 38.33
C GLN A 390 26.28 12.64 37.77
N GLN A 391 26.40 11.67 38.66
CA GLN A 391 26.53 10.28 38.26
C GLN A 391 25.22 9.74 37.67
N ALA A 392 24.08 10.07 38.27
CA ALA A 392 22.75 9.71 37.77
C ALA A 392 22.51 10.27 36.36
N HIS A 393 22.88 11.56 36.12
CA HIS A 393 22.79 12.18 34.79
C HIS A 393 23.63 11.42 33.76
N ARG A 394 24.90 11.10 34.10
CA ARG A 394 25.80 10.32 33.23
C ARG A 394 25.19 8.95 32.85
N LEU A 395 24.57 8.24 33.81
CA LEU A 395 23.96 6.94 33.55
C LEU A 395 22.76 7.05 32.61
N VAL A 396 21.96 8.12 32.73
CA VAL A 396 20.85 8.40 31.81
C VAL A 396 21.37 8.63 30.39
N GLU A 397 22.42 9.44 30.22
CA GLU A 397 23.01 9.72 28.89
C GLU A 397 23.61 8.47 28.24
N VAL A 398 24.39 7.67 28.99
CA VAL A 398 24.96 6.42 28.48
C VAL A 398 23.84 5.43 28.14
N GLY A 399 22.80 5.37 28.97
CA GLY A 399 21.63 4.55 28.69
C GLY A 399 20.87 4.95 27.43
N ARG A 400 20.72 6.26 27.18
CA ARG A 400 20.14 6.76 25.92
C ARG A 400 20.99 6.36 24.71
N SER A 401 22.30 6.59 24.80
CA SER A 401 23.22 6.22 23.72
C SER A 401 23.16 4.74 23.37
N TYR A 402 23.03 3.89 24.37
CA TYR A 402 22.83 2.44 24.16
C TYR A 402 21.49 2.14 23.48
N ASP A 403 20.37 2.74 23.93
CA ASP A 403 19.07 2.53 23.31
C ASP A 403 19.05 3.02 21.86
N ASP A 404 19.73 4.13 21.57
CA ASP A 404 19.85 4.67 20.21
C ASP A 404 20.67 3.73 19.32
N ALA A 405 21.74 3.12 19.84
CA ALA A 405 22.52 2.12 19.10
C ALA A 405 21.69 0.86 18.81
N VAL A 406 20.90 0.37 19.77
CA VAL A 406 19.96 -0.75 19.58
C VAL A 406 18.92 -0.41 18.53
N LEU A 407 18.30 0.77 18.61
CA LEU A 407 17.30 1.21 17.65
C LEU A 407 17.91 1.37 16.24
N ALA A 408 19.11 1.94 16.15
CA ALA A 408 19.84 2.08 14.89
C ALA A 408 20.10 0.71 14.24
N LEU A 409 20.55 -0.28 15.02
CA LEU A 409 20.74 -1.64 14.54
C LEU A 409 19.43 -2.28 14.06
N GLN A 410 18.37 -2.20 14.85
CA GLN A 410 17.08 -2.75 14.45
C GLN A 410 16.51 -2.09 13.17
N ARG A 411 16.64 -0.77 13.03
CA ARG A 411 16.25 -0.05 11.81
C ARG A 411 17.13 -0.44 10.61
N ALA A 412 18.43 -0.58 10.80
CA ALA A 412 19.34 -1.01 9.73
C ALA A 412 19.03 -2.45 9.29
N ARG A 413 18.71 -3.36 10.22
CA ARG A 413 18.24 -4.72 9.94
C ARG A 413 16.94 -4.71 9.15
N ALA A 414 15.96 -3.93 9.57
CA ALA A 414 14.68 -3.81 8.88
C ALA A 414 14.85 -3.29 7.45
N ALA A 415 15.70 -2.27 7.26
CA ALA A 415 16.01 -1.74 5.94
C ALA A 415 16.72 -2.77 5.04
N TRP A 416 17.68 -3.51 5.58
CA TRP A 416 18.39 -4.56 4.86
C TRP A 416 17.47 -5.73 4.48
N ALA A 417 16.64 -6.22 5.41
CA ALA A 417 15.71 -7.32 5.17
C ALA A 417 14.70 -7.02 4.07
N ARG A 418 14.30 -5.74 3.90
CA ARG A 418 13.44 -5.29 2.81
C ARG A 418 14.13 -5.40 1.44
N LEU A 419 15.44 -5.10 1.38
CA LEU A 419 16.21 -5.02 0.13
C LEU A 419 16.86 -6.37 -0.25
N ALA A 420 17.07 -7.23 0.71
CA ALA A 420 17.65 -8.58 0.55
C ALA A 420 16.75 -9.62 1.22
N PRO A 421 15.54 -9.87 0.69
CA PRO A 421 14.67 -10.92 1.21
C PRO A 421 15.38 -12.28 1.08
N ARG A 422 15.30 -13.10 2.16
CA ARG A 422 15.91 -14.44 2.23
C ARG A 422 15.21 -15.41 1.31
#